data_3e1fca82bedcd75bb7a1ad86d71df2b9
#
_entry.id   3e1fca82bedcd75bb7a1ad86d71df2b9
#
_cell.length_a   1.000
_cell.length_b   1.000
_cell.length_c   1.000
_cell.angle_alpha   90.00
_cell.angle_beta   90.00
_cell.angle_gamma   90.00
#
_symmetry.space_group_name_H-M   'P 1'
#
loop_
_entity.id
_entity.type
_entity.pdbx_description
1 polymer ?
#
loop_
_entity_poly.entity_id
_entity_poly.type
_entity_poly.pdbx_seq_one_letter_code
_entity_poly.pdbx_strand_id
1 'polypeptide(L)'
;YLNYGVREFGMAAIINGISLHGGFVPYGATFLMFSEYARNALRMAALMKVQSLFVYTHDSIGLGEDGPTHQPVEQTATLLIMPNMAVWLPRG
;
A
#
# COMPACT_ATOMS: atom_id res chain seq x y z
N TYR A 1 11.54 7.57 12.09
CA TYR A 1 11.09 8.17 10.85
C TYR A 1 12.07 7.87 9.72
N LEU A 2 11.59 7.23 8.65
CA LEU A 2 12.42 6.86 7.50
C LEU A 2 11.91 7.56 6.24
N ASN A 3 12.84 8.11 5.46
CA ASN A 3 12.55 8.70 4.16
C ASN A 3 12.88 7.71 3.06
N TYR A 4 11.87 7.27 2.32
CA TYR A 4 12.05 6.30 1.24
C TYR A 4 12.28 6.96 -0.12
N GLY A 5 12.02 8.27 -0.22
CA GLY A 5 11.88 8.92 -1.51
C GLY A 5 10.63 8.41 -2.22
N VAL A 6 10.53 8.63 -3.50
CA VAL A 6 9.41 8.12 -4.30
C VAL A 6 9.78 6.73 -4.81
N ARG A 7 9.63 5.73 -3.95
CA ARG A 7 10.00 4.33 -4.23
C ARG A 7 9.01 3.39 -3.54
N GLU A 8 7.86 3.17 -4.16
CA GLU A 8 6.74 2.45 -3.54
C GLU A 8 7.09 1.01 -3.22
N PHE A 9 7.74 0.30 -4.14
CA PHE A 9 8.15 -1.08 -3.89
C PHE A 9 9.18 -1.15 -2.75
N GLY A 10 10.20 -0.27 -2.79
CA GLY A 10 11.22 -0.21 -1.76
C GLY A 10 10.63 0.10 -0.39
N MET A 11 9.71 1.06 -0.33
CA MET A 11 9.00 1.40 0.91
C MET A 11 8.27 0.18 1.46
N ALA A 12 7.47 -0.49 0.64
CA ALA A 12 6.68 -1.63 1.09
C ALA A 12 7.57 -2.79 1.54
N ALA A 13 8.66 -3.05 0.81
CA ALA A 13 9.59 -4.12 1.16
C ALA A 13 10.32 -3.83 2.48
N ILE A 14 10.74 -2.58 2.70
CA ILE A 14 11.38 -2.18 3.95
C ILE A 14 10.40 -2.30 5.12
N ILE A 15 9.16 -1.88 4.92
CA ILE A 15 8.10 -2.02 5.93
C ILE A 15 7.92 -3.49 6.30
N ASN A 16 7.88 -4.39 5.32
CA ASN A 16 7.80 -5.82 5.59
C ASN A 16 9.00 -6.32 6.39
N GLY A 17 10.20 -5.87 6.06
CA GLY A 17 11.41 -6.23 6.79
C GLY A 17 11.38 -5.77 8.25
N ILE A 18 10.94 -4.55 8.49
CA ILE A 18 10.79 -4.02 9.86
C ILE A 18 9.78 -4.84 10.65
N SER A 19 8.65 -5.18 10.03
CA SER A 19 7.62 -5.99 10.68
C SER A 19 8.14 -7.40 11.03
N LEU A 20 8.89 -8.03 10.12
CA LEU A 20 9.49 -9.34 10.34
C LEU A 20 10.53 -9.33 11.46
N HIS A 21 11.30 -8.25 11.55
CA HIS A 21 12.30 -8.09 12.62
C HIS A 21 11.62 -8.09 14.01
N GLY A 22 10.43 -7.54 14.11
CA GLY A 22 9.68 -7.46 15.36
C GLY A 22 10.03 -6.22 16.19
N GLY A 23 9.20 -5.93 17.17
CA GLY A 23 9.38 -4.77 18.06
C GLY A 23 8.73 -3.49 17.56
N PHE A 24 8.28 -3.45 16.30
CA PHE A 24 7.63 -2.29 15.70
C PHE A 24 6.43 -2.71 14.87
N VAL A 25 5.45 -1.81 14.76
CA VAL A 25 4.36 -1.93 13.80
C VAL A 25 4.54 -0.79 12.79
N PRO A 26 5.22 -1.04 11.68
CA PRO A 26 5.52 0.02 10.71
C PRO A 26 4.31 0.36 9.85
N TYR A 27 4.31 1.59 9.32
CA TYR A 27 3.33 1.99 8.33
C TYR A 27 3.97 2.86 7.25
N GLY A 28 3.37 2.86 6.08
CA GLY A 28 3.76 3.73 4.98
C GLY A 28 2.54 4.20 4.21
N ALA A 29 2.69 5.29 3.49
CA ALA A 29 1.57 5.92 2.79
C ALA A 29 1.97 6.40 1.40
N THR A 30 1.04 6.28 0.46
CA THR A 30 1.16 6.84 -0.89
C THR A 30 -0.24 6.93 -1.52
N PHE A 31 -0.35 7.37 -2.77
CA PHE A 31 -1.61 7.31 -3.52
C PHE A 31 -1.96 5.85 -3.81
N LEU A 32 -3.26 5.55 -3.78
CA LEU A 32 -3.71 4.17 -4.02
C LEU A 32 -3.25 3.62 -5.38
N MET A 33 -3.28 4.44 -6.43
CA MET A 33 -2.83 4.01 -7.76
C MET A 33 -1.42 3.45 -7.73
N PHE A 34 -0.54 4.03 -6.91
CA PHE A 34 0.86 3.61 -6.83
C PHE A 34 1.07 2.29 -6.09
N SER A 35 0.01 1.70 -5.53
CA SER A 35 0.10 0.32 -5.03
C SER A 35 0.51 -0.66 -6.12
N GLU A 36 0.25 -0.32 -7.40
CA GLU A 36 0.72 -1.11 -8.54
C GLU A 36 2.23 -1.31 -8.53
N TYR A 37 2.99 -0.25 -8.19
CA TYR A 37 4.45 -0.33 -8.14
C TYR A 37 4.96 -1.13 -6.95
N ALA A 38 4.15 -1.28 -5.90
CA ALA A 38 4.50 -2.04 -4.70
C ALA A 38 3.82 -3.41 -4.64
N ARG A 39 3.10 -3.80 -5.67
CA ARG A 39 2.17 -4.94 -5.64
C ARG A 39 2.81 -6.23 -5.13
N ASN A 40 3.98 -6.57 -5.62
CA ASN A 40 4.64 -7.80 -5.19
C ASN A 40 5.01 -7.78 -3.70
N ALA A 41 5.48 -6.63 -3.20
CA ALA A 41 5.78 -6.49 -1.78
C ALA A 41 4.51 -6.56 -0.92
N LEU A 42 3.40 -5.99 -1.38
CA LEU A 42 2.10 -6.10 -0.70
C LEU A 42 1.63 -7.56 -0.67
N ARG A 43 1.75 -8.25 -1.79
CA ARG A 43 1.39 -9.67 -1.88
C ARG A 43 2.25 -10.50 -0.93
N MET A 44 3.53 -10.23 -0.86
CA MET A 44 4.43 -10.93 0.06
C MET A 44 4.10 -10.62 1.51
N ALA A 45 3.71 -9.39 1.84
CA ALA A 45 3.24 -9.06 3.18
C ALA A 45 2.06 -9.95 3.59
N ALA A 46 1.10 -10.11 2.69
CA ALA A 46 -0.07 -10.94 2.93
C ALA A 46 0.31 -12.41 3.08
N LEU A 47 1.18 -12.93 2.20
CA LEU A 47 1.62 -14.32 2.24
C LEU A 47 2.40 -14.64 3.52
N MET A 48 3.26 -13.74 3.96
CA MET A 48 4.06 -13.91 5.17
C MET A 48 3.26 -13.60 6.44
N LYS A 49 2.04 -13.07 6.29
CA LYS A 49 1.17 -12.68 7.41
C LYS A 49 1.85 -11.71 8.37
N VAL A 50 2.64 -10.78 7.83
CA VAL A 50 3.30 -9.76 8.65
C VAL A 50 2.32 -8.65 9.01
N GLN A 51 2.54 -8.02 10.16
CA GLN A 51 1.73 -6.90 10.60
C GLN A 51 2.33 -5.59 10.08
N SER A 52 1.98 -5.25 8.86
CA SER A 52 2.39 -4.01 8.21
C SER A 52 1.15 -3.21 7.84
N LEU A 53 1.21 -1.90 7.99
CA LEU A 53 0.10 -1.00 7.67
C LEU A 53 0.47 -0.17 6.45
N PHE A 54 -0.40 -0.20 5.45
CA PHE A 54 -0.24 0.60 4.24
C PHE A 54 -1.43 1.56 4.13
N VAL A 55 -1.13 2.85 4.11
CA VAL A 55 -2.15 3.89 4.04
C VAL A 55 -2.14 4.46 2.62
N TYR A 56 -3.25 4.31 1.92
CA TYR A 56 -3.40 4.79 0.55
C TYR A 56 -4.42 5.92 0.49
N THR A 57 -4.00 7.02 -0.08
CA THR A 57 -4.84 8.20 -0.28
C THR A 57 -5.24 8.32 -1.74
N HIS A 58 -6.09 9.29 -2.06
CA HIS A 58 -6.52 9.57 -3.44
C HIS A 58 -7.12 8.33 -4.10
N ASP A 59 -8.12 7.75 -3.43
CA ASP A 59 -8.70 6.45 -3.79
C ASP A 59 -9.99 6.53 -4.61
N SER A 60 -10.34 7.72 -5.11
CA SER A 60 -11.59 7.90 -5.83
C SER A 60 -11.37 8.56 -7.19
N ILE A 61 -12.37 8.40 -8.05
CA ILE A 61 -12.40 9.03 -9.37
C ILE A 61 -12.52 10.56 -9.30
N GLY A 62 -12.86 11.10 -8.13
CA GLY A 62 -12.93 12.54 -7.91
C GLY A 62 -11.58 13.20 -7.63
N LEU A 63 -10.47 12.51 -7.87
CA LEU A 63 -9.13 13.00 -7.59
C LEU A 63 -8.81 14.32 -8.30
N GLY A 64 -9.26 14.50 -9.53
CA GLY A 64 -9.15 15.79 -10.24
C GLY A 64 -7.84 15.99 -10.97
N GLU A 65 -7.02 16.91 -10.53
CA GLU A 65 -5.99 17.58 -11.34
C GLU A 65 -4.74 16.76 -11.66
N ASP A 66 -4.50 15.63 -11.02
CA ASP A 66 -3.25 14.88 -11.15
C ASP A 66 -3.15 14.05 -12.43
N GLY A 67 -4.21 13.98 -13.20
CA GLY A 67 -4.22 13.32 -14.50
C GLY A 67 -4.42 11.81 -14.43
N PRO A 68 -4.52 11.13 -15.59
CA PRO A 68 -4.90 9.72 -15.64
C PRO A 68 -3.88 8.77 -15.02
N THR A 69 -2.61 9.14 -14.99
CA THR A 69 -1.57 8.27 -14.42
C THR A 69 -1.67 8.16 -12.89
N HIS A 70 -2.41 9.05 -12.24
CA HIS A 70 -2.59 9.08 -10.79
C HIS A 70 -3.98 8.64 -10.36
N GLN A 71 -4.85 8.30 -11.30
CA GLN A 71 -6.23 7.90 -11.01
C GLN A 71 -6.31 6.42 -10.66
N PRO A 72 -6.91 6.04 -9.51
CA PRO A 72 -7.16 4.64 -9.22
C PRO A 72 -8.35 4.15 -10.05
N VAL A 73 -8.26 2.92 -10.55
CA VAL A 73 -9.35 2.28 -11.29
C VAL A 73 -9.64 0.91 -10.68
N GLU A 74 -8.73 -0.04 -10.85
CA GLU A 74 -8.94 -1.43 -10.38
C GLU A 74 -8.20 -1.76 -9.08
N GLN A 75 -7.44 -0.82 -8.49
CA GLN A 75 -6.53 -1.13 -7.38
C GLN A 75 -7.23 -1.71 -6.16
N THR A 76 -8.36 -1.15 -5.76
CA THR A 76 -9.10 -1.67 -4.59
C THR A 76 -9.54 -3.12 -4.83
N ALA A 77 -10.09 -3.41 -6.01
CA ALA A 77 -10.53 -4.76 -6.34
C ALA A 77 -9.36 -5.74 -6.35
N THR A 78 -8.21 -5.35 -6.90
CA THR A 78 -7.04 -6.23 -6.94
C THR A 78 -6.49 -6.50 -5.55
N LEU A 79 -6.51 -5.53 -4.64
CA LEU A 79 -6.09 -5.73 -3.25
C LEU A 79 -7.04 -6.65 -2.50
N LEU A 80 -8.34 -6.54 -2.77
CA LEU A 80 -9.34 -7.38 -2.11
C LEU A 80 -9.20 -8.87 -2.44
N ILE A 81 -8.66 -9.21 -3.60
CA ILE A 81 -8.48 -10.62 -3.99
C ILE A 81 -7.21 -11.25 -3.42
N MET A 82 -6.34 -10.49 -2.80
CA MET A 82 -5.13 -11.04 -2.18
C MET A 82 -5.48 -11.80 -0.90
N PRO A 83 -5.04 -13.08 -0.76
CA PRO A 83 -5.28 -13.82 0.49
C PRO A 83 -4.58 -13.14 1.67
N ASN A 84 -5.21 -13.21 2.84
CA ASN A 84 -4.69 -12.63 4.09
C ASN A 84 -4.53 -11.11 4.10
N MET A 85 -5.11 -10.42 3.11
CA MET A 85 -5.08 -8.97 3.03
C MET A 85 -6.39 -8.40 3.57
N ALA A 86 -6.31 -7.52 4.57
CA ALA A 86 -7.47 -6.79 5.07
C ALA A 86 -7.47 -5.39 4.46
N VAL A 87 -8.56 -5.02 3.81
CA VAL A 87 -8.71 -3.70 3.18
C VAL A 87 -9.78 -2.93 3.92
N TRP A 88 -9.41 -1.77 4.46
CA TRP A 88 -10.29 -0.89 5.20
C TRP A 88 -10.59 0.35 4.36
N LEU A 89 -11.87 0.63 4.18
CA LEU A 89 -12.34 1.79 3.41
C LEU A 89 -13.13 2.71 4.35
N PRO A 90 -12.44 3.61 5.06
CA PRO A 90 -13.13 4.51 6.00
C PRO A 90 -14.12 5.42 5.26
N ARG A 91 -15.23 5.68 5.90
CA ARG A 91 -16.20 6.67 5.42
C ARG A 91 -15.84 8.05 5.97
N GLY A 92 -15.99 9.01 5.14
CA GLY A 92 -15.84 10.39 5.61
C GLY A 92 -15.00 11.26 4.86
#